data_09ef5dda29192f31884ddb9dea09a5ae
#
_entry.id   09ef5dda29192f31884ddb9dea09a5ae
#
_cell.length_a   1.000
_cell.length_b   1.000
_cell.length_c   1.000
_cell.angle_alpha   90.00
_cell.angle_beta   90.00
_cell.angle_gamma   90.00
#
_symmetry.space_group_name_H-M   'P 1'
#
loop_
_entity.id
_entity.type
_entity.pdbx_description
1 polymer ?
#
loop_
_entity_poly.entity_id
_entity_poly.type
_entity_poly.pdbx_seq_one_letter_code
_entity_poly.pdbx_strand_id
1 'polypeptide(L)' 'MRTIPGMVVMCPSDDVEARAAVRAALEYEGPVYIRFGRAAEPVINDHPGYHFEIGKGTIVREGKDVTIVATGICV' A
#
# COMPACT_ATOMS: atom_id res chain seq x y z
N MET A 1 -4.11 15.08 -2.37
CA MET A 1 -3.02 14.73 -3.27
C MET A 1 -3.43 13.95 -4.52
N ARG A 2 -4.48 13.17 -4.44
CA ARG A 2 -4.95 12.40 -5.63
C ARG A 2 -5.42 13.26 -6.79
N THR A 3 -5.75 14.50 -6.53
CA THR A 3 -6.21 15.44 -7.56
C THR A 3 -5.06 16.10 -8.33
N ILE A 4 -3.81 15.87 -7.91
CA ILE A 4 -2.64 16.44 -8.57
C ILE A 4 -2.17 15.49 -9.67
N PRO A 5 -2.17 15.91 -10.95
CA PRO A 5 -1.72 15.05 -12.04
C PRO A 5 -0.26 14.65 -11.88
N GLY A 6 0.05 13.39 -12.18
CA GLY A 6 1.41 12.87 -12.11
C GLY A 6 1.90 12.52 -10.72
N MET A 7 1.12 12.79 -9.68
CA MET A 7 1.47 12.45 -8.31
C MET A 7 1.09 11.01 -8.00
N VAL A 8 2.05 10.22 -7.56
CA VAL A 8 1.79 8.88 -7.03
C VAL A 8 1.37 9.01 -5.56
N VAL A 9 0.26 8.41 -5.19
CA VAL A 9 -0.26 8.45 -3.82
C VAL A 9 -0.32 7.03 -3.29
N MET A 10 0.34 6.80 -2.13
CA MET A 10 0.37 5.49 -1.49
C MET A 10 -0.10 5.59 -0.05
N CYS A 11 -0.89 4.61 0.38
CA CYS A 11 -1.39 4.50 1.75
C CYS A 11 -1.10 3.09 2.26
N PRO A 12 0.11 2.82 2.78
CA PRO A 12 0.45 1.48 3.26
C PRO A 12 -0.45 1.04 4.41
N SER A 13 -0.73 -0.25 4.46
CA SER A 13 -1.61 -0.84 5.48
C SER A 13 -0.87 -1.25 6.74
N ASP A 14 0.42 -1.61 6.64
CA ASP A 14 1.22 -2.03 7.79
C ASP A 14 2.69 -1.65 7.62
N ASP A 15 3.52 -2.06 8.58
CA ASP A 15 4.95 -1.77 8.57
C ASP A 15 5.67 -2.39 7.38
N VAL A 16 5.34 -3.62 7.03
CA VAL A 16 5.98 -4.32 5.90
C VAL A 16 5.68 -3.58 4.60
N GLU A 17 4.42 -3.22 4.38
CA GLU A 17 4.02 -2.48 3.19
C GLU A 17 4.62 -1.07 3.19
N ALA A 18 4.71 -0.42 4.36
CA ALA A 18 5.30 0.90 4.47
C ALA A 18 6.77 0.91 4.04
N ARG A 19 7.53 -0.07 4.48
CA ARG A 19 8.94 -0.20 4.08
C ARG A 19 9.09 -0.45 2.58
N ALA A 20 8.24 -1.31 2.04
CA ALA A 20 8.24 -1.60 0.60
C ALA A 20 7.86 -0.36 -0.20
N ALA A 21 6.87 0.41 0.28
CA ALA A 21 6.44 1.64 -0.37
C ALA A 21 7.55 2.69 -0.42
N VAL A 22 8.30 2.85 0.68
CA VAL A 22 9.42 3.80 0.72
C VAL A 22 10.51 3.40 -0.27
N ARG A 23 10.85 2.12 -0.34
CA ARG A 23 11.84 1.63 -1.30
C ARG A 23 11.40 1.86 -2.73
N ALA A 24 10.13 1.57 -3.03
CA ALA A 24 9.57 1.79 -4.35
C ALA A 24 9.56 3.28 -4.72
N ALA A 25 9.27 4.15 -3.76
CA ALA A 25 9.28 5.59 -3.96
C ALA A 25 10.67 6.11 -4.31
N LEU A 26 11.72 5.56 -3.69
CA LEU A 26 13.10 5.96 -3.97
C LEU A 26 13.52 5.60 -5.40
N GLU A 27 12.96 4.55 -5.96
CA GLU A 27 13.27 4.11 -7.32
C GLU A 27 12.35 4.73 -8.37
N TYR A 28 11.25 5.31 -7.97
CA TYR A 28 10.27 5.90 -8.88
C TYR A 28 10.74 7.29 -9.35
N GLU A 29 10.70 7.53 -10.64
CA GLU A 29 11.02 8.84 -11.21
C GLU A 29 9.78 9.71 -11.25
N GLY A 30 9.63 10.58 -10.27
CA GLY A 30 8.50 11.48 -10.18
C GLY A 30 8.09 11.75 -8.75
N PRO A 31 7.10 12.62 -8.54
CA PRO A 31 6.65 12.95 -7.20
C PRO A 31 5.83 11.81 -6.60
N VAL A 32 6.07 11.53 -5.32
CA VAL A 32 5.38 10.48 -4.58
C VAL A 32 4.91 11.05 -3.25
N TYR A 33 3.66 10.79 -2.92
CA TYR A 33 3.07 11.13 -1.63
C TYR A 33 2.73 9.85 -0.89
N ILE A 34 3.27 9.67 0.32
CA ILE A 34 3.00 8.49 1.15
C ILE A 34 2.32 8.96 2.42
N ARG A 35 1.14 8.41 2.71
CA ARG A 35 0.40 8.75 3.91
C ARG A 35 0.46 7.61 4.91
N PHE A 36 1.03 7.89 6.08
CA PHE A 36 1.12 6.93 7.18
C PHE A 36 0.06 7.23 8.24
N GLY A 37 -0.45 6.17 8.87
CA GLY A 37 -1.24 6.31 10.07
C GLY A 37 -0.34 6.64 11.26
N ARG A 38 -0.93 7.23 12.28
CA ARG A 38 -0.20 7.60 13.50
C ARG A 38 -0.07 6.42 14.48
N ALA A 39 -1.13 5.64 14.61
CA ALA A 39 -1.16 4.50 15.52
C ALA A 39 -0.41 3.30 14.96
N ALA A 40 0.09 2.44 15.84
CA ALA A 40 0.69 1.17 15.43
C ALA A 40 -0.41 0.24 14.92
N GLU A 41 -0.14 -0.44 13.80
CA GLU A 41 -1.09 -1.34 13.17
C GLU A 41 -0.53 -2.76 13.16
N PRO A 42 -1.40 -3.80 13.22
CA PRO A 42 -0.93 -5.18 13.11
C PRO A 42 -0.25 -5.44 11.78
N VAL A 43 0.80 -6.27 11.81
CA VAL A 43 1.48 -6.69 10.59
C VAL A 43 0.65 -7.77 9.91
N ILE A 44 0.23 -7.54 8.67
CA ILE A 44 -0.59 -8.49 7.90
C ILE A 44 0.08 -8.95 6.60
N ASN A 45 1.13 -8.26 6.14
CA ASN A 45 1.81 -8.56 4.89
C ASN A 45 3.12 -9.33 5.07
N ASP A 46 3.39 -9.82 6.28
CA ASP A 46 4.61 -10.56 6.60
C ASP A 46 4.42 -12.04 6.29
N HIS A 47 4.37 -12.37 5.00
CA HIS A 47 4.21 -13.76 4.56
C HIS A 47 5.03 -14.03 3.30
N PRO A 48 5.41 -15.29 3.07
CA PRO A 48 6.12 -15.65 1.84
C PRO A 48 5.30 -15.30 0.59
N GLY A 49 5.97 -14.79 -0.40
CA GLY A 49 5.30 -14.42 -1.65
C GLY A 49 4.72 -13.03 -1.69
N TYR A 50 4.76 -12.28 -0.58
CA TYR A 50 4.32 -10.90 -0.61
C TYR A 50 5.25 -10.09 -1.51
N HIS A 51 4.67 -9.33 -2.42
CA HIS A 51 5.40 -8.48 -3.33
C HIS A 51 4.67 -7.16 -3.51
N PHE A 52 5.38 -6.06 -3.28
CA PHE A 52 4.82 -4.73 -3.44
C PHE A 52 5.20 -4.17 -4.82
N GLU A 53 4.22 -3.59 -5.50
CA GLU A 53 4.45 -2.96 -6.80
C GLU A 53 3.51 -1.76 -6.94
N ILE A 54 4.07 -0.60 -7.32
CA ILE A 54 3.28 0.61 -7.54
C ILE A 54 2.28 0.36 -8.66
N GLY A 55 1.02 0.71 -8.40
CA GLY A 55 -0.05 0.56 -9.38
C GLY A 55 -0.76 -0.77 -9.34
N LYS A 56 -0.38 -1.67 -8.44
CA LYS A 56 -1.03 -2.98 -8.32
C LYS A 56 -1.62 -3.19 -6.94
N GLY A 57 -2.79 -3.81 -6.92
CA GLY A 57 -3.42 -4.27 -5.70
C GLY A 57 -2.95 -5.66 -5.30
N THR A 58 -3.11 -5.99 -4.03
CA THR A 58 -2.75 -7.29 -3.49
C THR A 58 -3.99 -7.96 -2.93
N ILE A 59 -4.19 -9.24 -3.26
CA ILE A 59 -5.27 -10.02 -2.70
C ILE A 59 -4.83 -10.50 -1.31
N VAL A 60 -5.51 -10.01 -0.27
CA VAL A 60 -5.22 -10.36 1.11
C VAL A 60 -5.97 -11.63 1.51
N ARG A 61 -7.20 -11.77 1.04
CA ARG A 61 -8.06 -12.92 1.34
C ARG A 61 -8.90 -13.28 0.13
N GLU A 62 -8.90 -14.55 -0.21
CA GLU A 62 -9.75 -15.07 -1.27
C GLU A 62 -11.19 -15.23 -0.80
N GLY A 63 -12.13 -15.05 -1.71
CA GLY A 63 -13.54 -15.19 -1.44
C GLY A 63 -14.35 -15.32 -2.72
N LYS A 64 -15.67 -15.51 -2.60
CA LYS A 64 -16.54 -15.74 -3.76
C LYS A 64 -17.76 -14.82 -3.83
N ASP A 65 -18.24 -14.33 -2.69
CA ASP A 65 -19.53 -13.65 -2.64
C ASP A 65 -19.44 -12.14 -2.84
N VAL A 66 -18.37 -11.53 -2.31
CA VAL A 66 -18.22 -10.09 -2.36
C VAL A 66 -16.73 -9.73 -2.45
N THR A 67 -16.44 -8.61 -3.09
CA THR A 67 -15.08 -8.06 -3.15
C THR A 67 -15.05 -6.75 -2.38
N ILE A 68 -14.11 -6.67 -1.42
CA ILE A 68 -13.87 -5.44 -0.66
C ILE A 68 -12.51 -4.89 -1.08
N VAL A 69 -12.50 -3.66 -1.56
CA VAL A 69 -11.27 -2.94 -1.88
C VAL A 69 -10.99 -1.97 -0.74
N ALA A 70 -9.85 -2.14 -0.07
CA ALA A 70 -9.50 -1.34 1.08
C ALA A 70 -8.09 -0.77 0.94
N THR A 71 -7.83 0.32 1.66
CA THR A 71 -6.53 0.99 1.63
C THR A 71 -6.19 1.50 3.02
N GLY A 72 -4.89 1.57 3.31
CA GLY A 72 -4.40 2.09 4.58
C GLY A 72 -4.87 1.26 5.77
N ILE A 73 -5.32 1.93 6.82
CA ILE A 73 -5.76 1.26 8.05
C ILE A 73 -7.05 0.47 7.87
N CYS A 74 -7.75 0.65 6.76
CA CYS A 74 -8.99 -0.08 6.49
C CYS A 74 -8.75 -1.53 6.05
N VAL A 75 -7.52 -1.88 5.74
CA VAL A 75 -7.16 -3.24 5.40
C VAL A 75 -7.09 -4.11 6.65
#